data_faa74dcc9a60b551c411f354efebd8f7
#
_entry.id   faa74dcc9a60b551c411f354efebd8f7
#
_cell.length_a   1.000
_cell.length_b   1.000
_cell.length_c   1.000
_cell.angle_alpha   90.00
_cell.angle_beta   90.00
_cell.angle_gamma   90.00
#
_symmetry.space_group_name_H-M   'P 1'
#
loop_
_entity.id
_entity.type
_entity.pdbx_description
1 polymer ?
#
loop_
_entity_poly.entity_id
_entity_poly.type
_entity_poly.pdbx_seq_one_letter_code
_entity_poly.pdbx_strand_id
1 'polypeptide(L)'
;FIGGFMNYTLEKLEKSQVKFTIDINEAEVEAAVQEAYNKNKSKYKLEGFRPGKVPRKVLEAEFGKDVFLNDALDIILPKYFEEALDKEPDVKPVGRPEADILEVSDKAIKFAVTITVQPEVKLGKYKGLKVEKEKVEVTDEQVDAELKLAQDKAARVVEIEKDRKAKKGDIANIDFEGSVDGVKFDGGAGTDYDLELGSKTFIPGFEEGVVGMKKGEEKDITVTFPKEYGAQNLAGKEAVFKVKLNAIKVKELPALDDEFAKDVSEFDTLDAYKEDIKAGLIKQAEERAEIQEENKRVDAIVDNATVEVPECMVADQVDEMIQEFEYRLMYQGMKLDDYLKYAGITREKMADDYRETAARNVKIRLVLEEIIKTENILPDEEAVNKKIEEMAKGQNKSLEEYKKTMDPRYVSYLLNQSLTDALMAKLKELNPAK
;
A
#
# COMPACT_ATOMS: atom_id res chain seq x y z
N PHE A 1 -6.48 48.14 5.77
CA PHE A 1 -6.11 47.26 4.64
C PHE A 1 -5.70 48.15 3.49
N ILE A 2 -4.39 48.45 3.35
CA ILE A 2 -3.81 49.05 2.15
C ILE A 2 -3.30 47.85 1.37
N GLY A 3 -4.08 47.41 0.39
CA GLY A 3 -3.65 46.40 -0.56
C GLY A 3 -2.57 46.99 -1.44
N GLY A 4 -1.30 46.78 -1.10
CA GLY A 4 -0.20 47.05 -2.01
C GLY A 4 -0.37 46.22 -3.26
N PHE A 5 -0.25 46.82 -4.44
CA PHE A 5 -0.26 46.09 -5.70
C PHE A 5 1.03 45.26 -5.76
N MET A 6 0.93 43.98 -5.37
CA MET A 6 2.00 43.02 -5.61
C MET A 6 2.15 42.87 -7.12
N ASN A 7 3.33 43.13 -7.65
CA ASN A 7 3.66 42.91 -9.04
C ASN A 7 4.25 41.48 -9.16
N TYR A 8 3.57 40.62 -9.91
CA TYR A 8 4.13 39.32 -10.30
C TYR A 8 3.90 39.06 -11.78
N THR A 9 4.74 38.22 -12.33
CA THR A 9 4.55 37.64 -13.67
C THR A 9 4.54 36.13 -13.56
N LEU A 10 3.64 35.49 -14.34
CA LEU A 10 3.52 34.04 -14.42
C LEU A 10 4.00 33.60 -15.82
N GLU A 11 4.97 32.71 -15.84
CA GLU A 11 5.51 32.09 -17.05
C GLU A 11 5.29 30.57 -16.99
N LYS A 12 4.70 30.00 -18.05
CA LYS A 12 4.59 28.55 -18.20
C LYS A 12 5.88 28.01 -18.80
N LEU A 13 6.46 27.03 -18.13
CA LEU A 13 7.67 26.34 -18.56
C LEU A 13 7.33 24.94 -19.10
N GLU A 14 8.33 24.25 -19.63
CA GLU A 14 8.22 22.83 -20.01
C GLU A 14 8.08 21.93 -18.76
N LYS A 15 7.71 20.67 -18.94
CA LYS A 15 7.57 19.63 -17.90
C LYS A 15 6.59 20.00 -16.80
N SER A 16 5.47 20.63 -17.21
CA SER A 16 4.39 21.01 -16.28
C SER A 16 4.89 21.91 -15.14
N GLN A 17 5.81 22.81 -15.42
CA GLN A 17 6.31 23.80 -14.46
C GLN A 17 5.76 25.19 -14.78
N VAL A 18 5.62 25.99 -13.73
CA VAL A 18 5.31 27.42 -13.84
C VAL A 18 6.30 28.19 -12.98
N LYS A 19 6.64 29.39 -13.44
CA LYS A 19 7.55 30.30 -12.76
C LYS A 19 6.82 31.60 -12.43
N PHE A 20 6.70 31.87 -11.14
CA PHE A 20 6.27 33.16 -10.62
C PHE A 20 7.50 34.03 -10.43
N THR A 21 7.53 35.21 -11.02
CA THR A 21 8.55 36.24 -10.68
C THR A 21 7.83 37.34 -9.94
N ILE A 22 8.23 37.58 -8.69
CA ILE A 22 7.56 38.48 -7.74
C ILE A 22 8.50 39.62 -7.38
N ASP A 23 7.99 40.85 -7.51
CA ASP A 23 8.69 42.10 -7.18
C ASP A 23 8.06 42.72 -5.91
N ILE A 24 8.86 42.88 -4.88
CA ILE A 24 8.46 43.48 -3.58
C ILE A 24 9.07 44.88 -3.45
N ASN A 25 8.23 45.85 -3.21
CA ASN A 25 8.64 47.24 -3.09
C ASN A 25 9.24 47.60 -1.71
N GLU A 26 9.88 48.77 -1.60
CA GLU A 26 10.57 49.26 -0.40
C GLU A 26 9.66 49.26 0.86
N ALA A 27 8.39 49.63 0.72
CA ALA A 27 7.47 49.69 1.86
C ALA A 27 7.16 48.31 2.44
N GLU A 28 7.03 47.28 1.57
CA GLU A 28 6.77 45.91 1.96
C GLU A 28 8.03 45.25 2.54
N VAL A 29 9.21 45.52 1.98
CA VAL A 29 10.50 45.09 2.52
C VAL A 29 10.70 45.65 3.92
N GLU A 30 10.50 46.97 4.11
CA GLU A 30 10.63 47.62 5.41
C GLU A 30 9.67 47.06 6.45
N ALA A 31 8.43 46.76 6.06
CA ALA A 31 7.45 46.11 6.94
C ALA A 31 7.90 44.70 7.39
N ALA A 32 8.43 43.90 6.47
CA ALA A 32 8.92 42.56 6.78
C ALA A 32 10.21 42.62 7.64
N VAL A 33 11.13 43.51 7.37
CA VAL A 33 12.33 43.73 8.20
C VAL A 33 11.92 44.19 9.61
N GLN A 34 10.90 45.03 9.75
CA GLN A 34 10.36 45.43 11.04
C GLN A 34 9.72 44.26 11.80
N GLU A 35 9.03 43.37 11.08
CA GLU A 35 8.46 42.13 11.64
C GLU A 35 9.56 41.17 12.09
N ALA A 36 10.56 40.92 11.25
CA ALA A 36 11.74 40.11 11.54
C ALA A 36 12.49 40.61 12.79
N TYR A 37 12.70 41.94 12.89
CA TYR A 37 13.24 42.53 14.10
C TYR A 37 12.37 42.20 15.31
N ASN A 38 11.06 42.44 15.25
CA ASN A 38 10.15 42.20 16.37
C ASN A 38 10.19 40.76 16.86
N LYS A 39 10.27 39.79 15.95
CA LYS A 39 10.32 38.34 16.20
C LYS A 39 11.67 37.91 16.80
N ASN A 40 12.77 38.52 16.31
CA ASN A 40 14.12 38.03 16.61
C ASN A 40 14.92 38.93 17.58
N LYS A 41 14.45 40.15 17.93
CA LYS A 41 15.17 41.12 18.82
C LYS A 41 15.61 40.55 20.16
N SER A 42 14.95 39.51 20.67
CA SER A 42 15.32 38.84 21.92
C SER A 42 16.57 37.97 21.81
N LYS A 43 16.95 37.56 20.60
CA LYS A 43 18.15 36.75 20.32
C LYS A 43 19.44 37.60 20.39
N TYR A 44 19.34 38.92 20.18
CA TYR A 44 20.47 39.81 20.14
C TYR A 44 20.77 40.38 21.52
N LYS A 45 22.01 40.28 21.97
CA LYS A 45 22.50 40.80 23.23
C LYS A 45 23.52 41.91 22.93
N LEU A 46 23.34 43.06 23.52
CA LEU A 46 24.27 44.21 23.39
C LEU A 46 24.52 44.80 24.77
N GLU A 47 25.76 45.12 25.07
CA GLU A 47 26.13 45.77 26.35
C GLU A 47 25.39 47.08 26.54
N GLY A 48 24.85 47.30 27.74
CA GLY A 48 24.05 48.47 28.06
C GLY A 48 22.56 48.34 27.77
N PHE A 49 22.10 47.27 27.17
CA PHE A 49 20.68 47.03 26.87
C PHE A 49 20.16 45.73 27.49
N ARG A 50 18.92 45.78 27.97
CA ARG A 50 18.21 44.57 28.41
C ARG A 50 17.87 43.72 27.16
N PRO A 51 18.03 42.36 27.19
CA PRO A 51 17.65 41.48 26.08
C PRO A 51 16.25 41.78 25.55
N GLY A 52 16.11 41.88 24.22
CA GLY A 52 14.85 42.20 23.54
C GLY A 52 14.38 43.64 23.62
N LYS A 53 15.18 44.57 24.20
CA LYS A 53 14.87 46.01 24.30
C LYS A 53 15.84 46.88 23.52
N VAL A 54 16.77 46.30 22.76
CA VAL A 54 17.70 47.03 21.89
C VAL A 54 16.90 47.59 20.70
N PRO A 55 16.92 48.90 20.43
CA PRO A 55 16.25 49.45 19.25
C PRO A 55 16.83 48.92 17.95
N ARG A 56 15.99 48.73 16.90
CA ARG A 56 16.39 48.21 15.60
C ARG A 56 17.59 48.94 15.02
N LYS A 57 17.56 50.27 15.00
CA LYS A 57 18.66 51.11 14.48
C LYS A 57 20.01 50.87 15.16
N VAL A 58 19.98 50.51 16.45
CA VAL A 58 21.20 50.21 17.20
C VAL A 58 21.76 48.85 16.80
N LEU A 59 20.88 47.82 16.60
CA LEU A 59 21.30 46.52 16.11
C LEU A 59 21.83 46.62 14.67
N GLU A 60 21.17 47.37 13.80
CA GLU A 60 21.62 47.60 12.42
C GLU A 60 22.97 48.34 12.36
N ALA A 61 23.24 49.25 13.30
CA ALA A 61 24.53 49.95 13.39
C ALA A 61 25.66 49.04 13.85
N GLU A 62 25.38 48.08 14.76
CA GLU A 62 26.38 47.18 15.34
C GLU A 62 26.62 45.94 14.45
N PHE A 63 25.54 45.34 13.93
CA PHE A 63 25.60 44.07 13.20
C PHE A 63 25.47 44.21 11.67
N GLY A 64 25.29 45.42 11.18
CA GLY A 64 25.08 45.73 9.77
C GLY A 64 23.60 45.93 9.41
N LYS A 65 23.36 46.72 8.36
CA LYS A 65 21.99 47.06 7.91
C LYS A 65 21.17 45.83 7.51
N ASP A 66 21.85 44.78 7.06
CA ASP A 66 21.23 43.54 6.52
C ASP A 66 20.97 42.50 7.60
N VAL A 67 21.20 42.82 8.88
CA VAL A 67 21.09 41.86 10.01
C VAL A 67 19.73 41.15 10.09
N PHE A 68 18.66 41.80 9.65
CA PHE A 68 17.30 41.24 9.65
C PHE A 68 16.81 40.89 8.25
N LEU A 69 17.62 41.05 7.21
CA LEU A 69 17.20 40.88 5.84
C LEU A 69 16.92 39.40 5.53
N ASN A 70 17.77 38.50 6.00
CA ASN A 70 17.52 37.05 5.84
C ASN A 70 16.26 36.60 6.58
N ASP A 71 16.06 37.05 7.83
CA ASP A 71 14.83 36.75 8.57
C ASP A 71 13.58 37.37 7.89
N ALA A 72 13.74 38.51 7.19
CA ALA A 72 12.67 39.14 6.42
C ALA A 72 12.35 38.32 5.14
N LEU A 73 13.36 37.73 4.46
CA LEU A 73 13.16 36.83 3.33
C LEU A 73 12.33 35.62 3.71
N ASP A 74 12.59 35.03 4.88
CA ASP A 74 11.81 33.88 5.39
C ASP A 74 10.32 34.22 5.62
N ILE A 75 10.00 35.51 5.80
CA ILE A 75 8.62 36.02 5.92
C ILE A 75 8.04 36.36 4.54
N ILE A 76 8.82 37.03 3.70
CA ILE A 76 8.39 37.53 2.38
C ILE A 76 8.11 36.37 1.41
N LEU A 77 9.05 35.42 1.27
CA LEU A 77 8.97 34.39 0.24
C LEU A 77 7.67 33.60 0.32
N PRO A 78 7.30 32.94 1.44
CA PRO A 78 6.07 32.17 1.51
C PRO A 78 4.82 33.05 1.38
N LYS A 79 4.78 34.19 2.07
CA LYS A 79 3.63 35.09 2.09
C LYS A 79 3.23 35.54 0.68
N TYR A 80 4.17 36.10 -0.05
CA TYR A 80 3.87 36.70 -1.36
C TYR A 80 3.73 35.64 -2.46
N PHE A 81 4.35 34.46 -2.28
CA PHE A 81 4.08 33.34 -3.16
C PHE A 81 2.66 32.79 -2.97
N GLU A 82 2.20 32.62 -1.74
CA GLU A 82 0.80 32.21 -1.44
C GLU A 82 -0.20 33.24 -2.01
N GLU A 83 0.05 34.54 -1.80
CA GLU A 83 -0.82 35.59 -2.36
C GLU A 83 -0.84 35.58 -3.91
N ALA A 84 0.28 35.23 -4.56
CA ALA A 84 0.33 35.11 -6.02
C ALA A 84 -0.43 33.88 -6.49
N LEU A 85 -0.27 32.77 -5.79
CA LEU A 85 -0.95 31.51 -6.10
C LEU A 85 -2.46 31.61 -5.93
N ASP A 86 -2.94 32.31 -4.90
CA ASP A 86 -4.38 32.54 -4.66
C ASP A 86 -5.06 33.33 -5.79
N LYS A 87 -4.29 34.12 -6.55
CA LYS A 87 -4.80 34.85 -7.72
C LYS A 87 -4.87 34.01 -8.98
N GLU A 88 -4.27 32.81 -8.97
CA GLU A 88 -4.18 31.88 -10.10
C GLU A 88 -4.82 30.52 -9.73
N PRO A 89 -6.16 30.46 -9.61
CA PRO A 89 -6.86 29.26 -9.15
C PRO A 89 -6.71 28.04 -10.08
N ASP A 90 -6.30 28.26 -11.33
CA ASP A 90 -6.03 27.20 -12.30
C ASP A 90 -4.66 26.56 -12.08
N VAL A 91 -3.77 27.20 -11.33
CA VAL A 91 -2.44 26.68 -10.99
C VAL A 91 -2.58 25.75 -9.79
N LYS A 92 -2.44 24.46 -9.99
CA LYS A 92 -2.52 23.42 -8.94
C LYS A 92 -1.12 22.86 -8.67
N PRO A 93 -0.45 23.31 -7.60
CA PRO A 93 0.87 22.79 -7.23
C PRO A 93 0.83 21.29 -6.90
N VAL A 94 1.84 20.55 -7.37
CA VAL A 94 2.00 19.11 -7.07
C VAL A 94 3.39 18.75 -6.54
N GLY A 95 4.32 19.72 -6.54
CA GLY A 95 5.68 19.54 -6.06
C GLY A 95 6.07 20.62 -5.05
N ARG A 96 7.28 20.52 -4.54
CA ARG A 96 7.85 21.56 -3.67
C ARG A 96 8.26 22.78 -4.50
N PRO A 97 7.95 24.01 -4.05
CA PRO A 97 8.41 25.20 -4.74
C PRO A 97 9.93 25.38 -4.58
N GLU A 98 10.60 25.76 -5.66
CA GLU A 98 12.00 26.14 -5.69
C GLU A 98 12.07 27.66 -5.83
N ALA A 99 12.68 28.33 -4.85
CA ALA A 99 12.77 29.79 -4.83
C ALA A 99 14.20 30.23 -5.15
N ASP A 100 14.34 31.09 -6.17
CA ASP A 100 15.57 31.73 -6.56
C ASP A 100 15.50 33.24 -6.26
N ILE A 101 16.44 33.73 -5.50
CA ILE A 101 16.53 35.15 -5.21
C ILE A 101 17.27 35.86 -6.35
N LEU A 102 16.58 36.75 -7.06
CA LEU A 102 17.11 37.47 -8.20
C LEU A 102 17.78 38.80 -7.81
N GLU A 103 17.16 39.49 -6.84
CA GLU A 103 17.65 40.76 -6.31
C GLU A 103 17.26 40.92 -4.84
N VAL A 104 18.21 41.40 -4.02
CA VAL A 104 17.96 41.66 -2.60
C VAL A 104 18.62 43.01 -2.26
N SER A 105 17.81 43.95 -1.81
CA SER A 105 18.26 45.23 -1.28
C SER A 105 17.30 45.71 -0.19
N ASP A 106 17.68 46.77 0.53
CA ASP A 106 16.82 47.45 1.50
C ASP A 106 15.63 48.18 0.83
N LYS A 107 15.62 48.29 -0.51
CA LYS A 107 14.61 49.01 -1.28
C LYS A 107 13.73 48.10 -2.15
N ALA A 108 14.22 46.94 -2.51
CA ALA A 108 13.48 46.03 -3.35
C ALA A 108 13.98 44.62 -3.14
N ILE A 109 13.06 43.65 -3.15
CA ILE A 109 13.37 42.21 -3.23
C ILE A 109 12.66 41.67 -4.45
N LYS A 110 13.42 40.99 -5.32
CA LYS A 110 12.90 40.29 -6.46
C LYS A 110 13.29 38.83 -6.37
N PHE A 111 12.30 37.93 -6.45
CA PHE A 111 12.56 36.52 -6.42
C PHE A 111 11.68 35.80 -7.45
N ALA A 112 12.13 34.61 -7.87
CA ALA A 112 11.37 33.70 -8.71
C ALA A 112 11.05 32.45 -7.93
N VAL A 113 9.83 31.95 -8.07
CA VAL A 113 9.44 30.65 -7.55
C VAL A 113 9.04 29.76 -8.71
N THR A 114 9.78 28.69 -8.91
CA THR A 114 9.44 27.65 -9.89
C THR A 114 8.74 26.51 -9.16
N ILE A 115 7.57 26.12 -9.66
CA ILE A 115 6.79 25.03 -9.08
C ILE A 115 6.24 24.12 -10.16
N THR A 116 6.26 22.82 -9.88
CA THR A 116 5.58 21.83 -10.71
C THR A 116 4.08 21.87 -10.42
N VAL A 117 3.28 21.86 -11.48
CA VAL A 117 1.82 21.89 -11.39
C VAL A 117 1.22 20.61 -11.96
N GLN A 118 -0.04 20.35 -11.64
CA GLN A 118 -0.78 19.23 -12.20
C GLN A 118 -0.70 19.29 -13.73
N PRO A 119 -0.23 18.20 -14.41
CA PRO A 119 -0.04 18.20 -15.84
C PRO A 119 -1.37 18.23 -16.59
N GLU A 120 -1.36 18.79 -17.79
CA GLU A 120 -2.50 18.73 -18.69
C GLU A 120 -2.65 17.32 -19.27
N VAL A 121 -3.85 16.74 -19.13
CA VAL A 121 -4.17 15.41 -19.65
C VAL A 121 -4.93 15.56 -20.98
N LYS A 122 -4.39 14.95 -22.02
CA LYS A 122 -5.09 14.83 -23.30
C LYS A 122 -5.74 13.45 -23.38
N LEU A 123 -7.04 13.42 -23.14
CA LEU A 123 -7.83 12.21 -23.30
C LEU A 123 -7.88 11.84 -24.78
N GLY A 124 -7.29 10.70 -25.16
CA GLY A 124 -7.47 10.15 -26.49
C GLY A 124 -8.88 9.58 -26.68
N LYS A 125 -8.98 8.52 -27.45
CA LYS A 125 -10.25 7.79 -27.57
C LYS A 125 -10.50 7.00 -26.29
N TYR A 126 -11.43 7.43 -25.45
CA TYR A 126 -11.83 6.76 -24.20
C TYR A 126 -13.27 6.23 -24.21
N LYS A 127 -14.02 6.42 -25.33
CA LYS A 127 -15.39 5.93 -25.54
C LYS A 127 -15.43 4.92 -26.68
N GLY A 128 -16.26 3.89 -26.54
CA GLY A 128 -16.46 2.86 -27.58
C GLY A 128 -15.23 2.01 -27.83
N LEU A 129 -14.43 1.76 -26.78
CA LEU A 129 -13.32 0.84 -26.81
C LEU A 129 -13.83 -0.61 -26.81
N LYS A 130 -13.08 -1.50 -27.42
CA LYS A 130 -13.38 -2.93 -27.39
C LYS A 130 -12.74 -3.52 -26.13
N VAL A 131 -13.57 -3.98 -25.23
CA VAL A 131 -13.15 -4.75 -24.05
C VAL A 131 -13.64 -6.17 -24.24
N GLU A 132 -12.73 -7.13 -24.21
CA GLU A 132 -13.08 -8.53 -24.34
C GLU A 132 -13.70 -9.03 -23.02
N LYS A 133 -14.86 -9.69 -23.15
CA LYS A 133 -15.54 -10.29 -22.01
C LYS A 133 -14.76 -11.52 -21.55
N GLU A 134 -14.50 -11.58 -20.25
CA GLU A 134 -13.89 -12.77 -19.66
C GLU A 134 -14.90 -13.92 -19.61
N LYS A 135 -14.44 -15.13 -20.00
CA LYS A 135 -15.26 -16.32 -19.89
C LYS A 135 -15.23 -16.87 -18.47
N VAL A 136 -16.38 -16.99 -17.90
CA VAL A 136 -16.57 -17.64 -16.60
C VAL A 136 -17.00 -19.07 -16.84
N GLU A 137 -16.10 -20.01 -16.61
CA GLU A 137 -16.38 -21.44 -16.69
C GLU A 137 -15.87 -22.10 -15.39
N VAL A 138 -16.75 -22.78 -14.70
CA VAL A 138 -16.40 -23.61 -13.53
C VAL A 138 -16.58 -25.07 -13.92
N THR A 139 -15.48 -25.82 -13.85
CA THR A 139 -15.48 -27.25 -14.21
C THR A 139 -15.85 -28.09 -13.01
N ASP A 140 -16.36 -29.28 -13.28
CA ASP A 140 -16.72 -30.26 -12.24
C ASP A 140 -15.47 -30.71 -11.44
N GLU A 141 -14.27 -30.69 -12.07
CA GLU A 141 -13.00 -30.96 -11.37
C GLU A 141 -12.70 -29.92 -10.30
N GLN A 142 -13.07 -28.67 -10.52
CA GLN A 142 -12.90 -27.59 -9.50
C GLN A 142 -13.86 -27.79 -8.32
N VAL A 143 -15.10 -28.21 -8.60
CA VAL A 143 -16.07 -28.55 -7.55
C VAL A 143 -15.59 -29.77 -6.76
N ASP A 144 -15.09 -30.79 -7.43
CA ASP A 144 -14.54 -32.00 -6.78
C ASP A 144 -13.28 -31.68 -5.96
N ALA A 145 -12.47 -30.70 -6.38
CA ALA A 145 -11.30 -30.27 -5.63
C ALA A 145 -11.71 -29.58 -4.31
N GLU A 146 -12.70 -28.67 -4.34
CA GLU A 146 -13.23 -28.03 -3.12
C GLU A 146 -13.89 -29.05 -2.19
N LEU A 147 -14.63 -30.02 -2.76
CA LEU A 147 -15.25 -31.10 -2.01
C LEU A 147 -14.20 -31.96 -1.30
N LYS A 148 -13.06 -32.25 -1.96
CA LYS A 148 -11.94 -32.96 -1.35
C LYS A 148 -11.29 -32.16 -0.24
N LEU A 149 -11.14 -30.83 -0.39
CA LEU A 149 -10.63 -29.98 0.66
C LEU A 149 -11.55 -29.99 1.91
N ALA A 150 -12.88 -29.99 1.69
CA ALA A 150 -13.85 -30.11 2.76
C ALA A 150 -13.76 -31.50 3.43
N GLN A 151 -13.59 -32.58 2.65
CA GLN A 151 -13.41 -33.94 3.11
C GLN A 151 -12.13 -34.08 3.95
N ASP A 152 -11.01 -33.52 3.49
CA ASP A 152 -9.74 -33.54 4.22
C ASP A 152 -9.83 -32.77 5.56
N LYS A 153 -10.56 -31.64 5.60
CA LYS A 153 -10.82 -30.89 6.85
C LYS A 153 -11.68 -31.67 7.84
N ALA A 154 -12.62 -32.46 7.35
CA ALA A 154 -13.49 -33.30 8.16
C ALA A 154 -12.88 -34.67 8.51
N ALA A 155 -11.66 -34.95 8.03
CA ALA A 155 -10.97 -36.20 8.30
C ALA A 155 -10.72 -36.44 9.79
N ARG A 156 -10.94 -37.64 10.24
CA ARG A 156 -10.59 -38.06 11.61
C ARG A 156 -9.20 -38.66 11.61
N VAL A 157 -8.36 -38.19 12.54
CA VAL A 157 -7.03 -38.76 12.74
C VAL A 157 -7.14 -39.91 13.76
N VAL A 158 -6.85 -41.10 13.32
CA VAL A 158 -6.95 -42.32 14.14
C VAL A 158 -5.61 -43.02 14.22
N GLU A 159 -5.19 -43.39 15.43
CA GLU A 159 -3.96 -44.16 15.62
C GLU A 159 -4.18 -45.62 15.18
N ILE A 160 -3.20 -46.16 14.48
CA ILE A 160 -3.24 -47.55 14.01
C ILE A 160 -2.67 -48.46 15.08
N GLU A 161 -3.49 -49.39 15.57
CA GLU A 161 -3.05 -50.41 16.53
C GLU A 161 -2.22 -51.55 15.88
N LYS A 162 -2.40 -51.76 14.54
CA LYS A 162 -1.69 -52.82 13.80
C LYS A 162 -0.21 -52.51 13.64
N ASP A 163 0.63 -53.52 13.97
CA ASP A 163 2.08 -53.44 13.70
C ASP A 163 2.34 -53.45 12.19
N ARG A 164 2.48 -52.24 11.62
CA ARG A 164 2.88 -52.03 10.24
C ARG A 164 3.90 -50.89 10.12
N LYS A 165 4.55 -50.85 8.97
CA LYS A 165 5.46 -49.74 8.63
C LYS A 165 4.69 -48.52 8.22
N ALA A 166 5.25 -47.34 8.55
CA ALA A 166 4.73 -46.05 8.10
C ALA A 166 4.82 -45.90 6.58
N LYS A 167 3.81 -45.35 5.96
CA LYS A 167 3.67 -45.15 4.51
C LYS A 167 3.47 -43.69 4.20
N LYS A 168 3.70 -43.29 2.96
CA LYS A 168 3.32 -41.97 2.47
C LYS A 168 1.81 -41.75 2.63
N GLY A 169 1.41 -40.59 3.17
CA GLY A 169 0.03 -40.24 3.51
C GLY A 169 -0.36 -40.57 4.97
N ASP A 170 0.49 -41.30 5.72
CA ASP A 170 0.27 -41.48 7.16
C ASP A 170 0.75 -40.22 7.93
N ILE A 171 0.20 -40.03 9.11
CA ILE A 171 0.69 -39.05 10.08
C ILE A 171 1.59 -39.82 11.06
N ALA A 172 2.88 -39.52 10.99
CA ALA A 172 3.88 -40.10 11.90
C ALA A 172 4.02 -39.17 13.13
N ASN A 173 3.69 -39.68 14.31
CA ASN A 173 3.99 -39.01 15.54
C ASN A 173 5.44 -39.32 15.91
N ILE A 174 6.30 -38.30 15.91
CA ILE A 174 7.75 -38.48 16.04
C ILE A 174 8.35 -37.59 17.13
N ASP A 175 9.41 -38.12 17.74
CA ASP A 175 10.40 -37.29 18.42
C ASP A 175 11.61 -37.23 17.53
N PHE A 176 12.20 -36.04 17.37
CA PHE A 176 13.38 -35.88 16.55
C PHE A 176 14.37 -34.88 17.16
N GLU A 177 15.66 -35.12 16.91
CA GLU A 177 16.76 -34.28 17.34
C GLU A 177 17.82 -34.20 16.24
N GLY A 178 17.97 -33.01 15.65
CA GLY A 178 18.91 -32.73 14.57
C GLY A 178 20.26 -32.19 15.06
N SER A 179 21.31 -32.62 14.37
CA SER A 179 22.65 -32.11 14.58
C SER A 179 23.38 -31.92 13.24
N VAL A 180 24.25 -30.90 13.18
CA VAL A 180 25.19 -30.66 12.07
C VAL A 180 26.58 -30.74 12.64
N ASP A 181 27.43 -31.57 12.03
CA ASP A 181 28.79 -31.86 12.53
C ASP A 181 28.80 -32.30 14.01
N GLY A 182 27.74 -32.99 14.47
CA GLY A 182 27.61 -33.47 15.85
C GLY A 182 27.15 -32.37 16.86
N VAL A 183 26.87 -31.15 16.40
CA VAL A 183 26.39 -30.06 17.24
C VAL A 183 24.90 -29.84 17.00
N LYS A 184 24.08 -29.84 18.07
CA LYS A 184 22.66 -29.55 18.00
C LYS A 184 22.44 -28.09 17.59
N PHE A 185 21.36 -27.80 16.84
CA PHE A 185 21.01 -26.48 16.41
C PHE A 185 19.59 -26.11 16.84
N ASP A 186 19.35 -24.81 17.01
CA ASP A 186 18.03 -24.30 17.42
C ASP A 186 16.96 -24.59 16.34
N GLY A 187 15.80 -25.09 16.80
CA GLY A 187 14.71 -25.49 15.89
C GLY A 187 14.91 -26.90 15.28
N GLY A 188 16.00 -27.60 15.58
CA GLY A 188 16.27 -28.94 15.10
C GLY A 188 15.68 -30.09 15.95
N ALA A 189 14.96 -29.79 17.04
CA ALA A 189 14.40 -30.80 17.93
C ALA A 189 12.91 -30.60 18.15
N GLY A 190 12.19 -31.69 18.26
CA GLY A 190 10.76 -31.71 18.61
C GLY A 190 10.39 -33.03 19.25
N THR A 191 9.39 -33.00 20.11
CA THR A 191 8.81 -34.16 20.77
C THR A 191 7.31 -34.21 20.51
N ASP A 192 6.77 -35.41 20.35
CA ASP A 192 5.33 -35.64 20.14
C ASP A 192 4.76 -34.87 18.93
N TYR A 193 5.58 -34.75 17.87
CA TYR A 193 5.25 -33.99 16.68
C TYR A 193 4.53 -34.86 15.64
N ASP A 194 3.34 -34.42 15.22
CA ASP A 194 2.57 -35.10 14.18
C ASP A 194 3.00 -34.61 12.78
N LEU A 195 3.70 -35.46 12.04
CA LEU A 195 4.20 -35.20 10.69
C LEU A 195 3.44 -36.03 9.65
N GLU A 196 2.75 -35.36 8.73
CA GLU A 196 2.15 -36.00 7.58
C GLU A 196 3.22 -36.38 6.53
N LEU A 197 3.41 -37.66 6.30
CA LEU A 197 4.45 -38.17 5.39
C LEU A 197 4.07 -37.94 3.92
N GLY A 198 4.81 -37.07 3.24
CA GLY A 198 4.58 -36.64 1.86
C GLY A 198 4.00 -35.26 1.74
N SER A 199 3.81 -34.54 2.86
CA SER A 199 3.35 -33.15 2.91
C SER A 199 4.39 -32.14 2.38
N LYS A 200 5.67 -32.53 2.38
CA LYS A 200 6.83 -31.67 2.06
C LYS A 200 6.99 -30.47 3.00
N THR A 201 6.53 -30.59 4.24
CA THR A 201 6.68 -29.56 5.27
C THR A 201 8.07 -29.59 5.90
N PHE A 202 8.75 -30.73 5.83
CA PHE A 202 10.15 -30.90 6.30
C PHE A 202 11.13 -30.80 5.14
N ILE A 203 12.43 -30.70 5.50
CA ILE A 203 13.49 -30.66 4.50
C ILE A 203 13.50 -31.96 3.64
N PRO A 204 13.84 -31.84 2.34
CA PRO A 204 13.82 -32.98 1.43
C PRO A 204 14.65 -34.17 1.96
N GLY A 205 14.09 -35.37 1.89
CA GLY A 205 14.72 -36.59 2.38
C GLY A 205 14.34 -36.98 3.81
N PHE A 206 13.82 -36.06 4.62
CA PHE A 206 13.45 -36.35 6.01
C PHE A 206 12.22 -37.25 6.08
N GLU A 207 11.14 -36.86 5.42
CA GLU A 207 9.87 -37.63 5.39
C GLU A 207 10.07 -39.02 4.75
N GLU A 208 10.87 -39.07 3.69
CA GLU A 208 11.25 -40.33 3.03
C GLU A 208 12.05 -41.26 3.96
N GLY A 209 12.87 -40.66 4.83
CA GLY A 209 13.62 -41.40 5.84
C GLY A 209 12.75 -42.03 6.91
N VAL A 210 11.61 -41.40 7.24
CA VAL A 210 10.61 -41.90 8.22
C VAL A 210 9.73 -42.97 7.59
N VAL A 211 9.46 -42.90 6.27
CA VAL A 211 8.71 -43.91 5.56
C VAL A 211 9.41 -45.26 5.72
N GLY A 212 8.64 -46.29 6.09
CA GLY A 212 9.13 -47.64 6.33
C GLY A 212 9.54 -47.97 7.76
N MET A 213 9.56 -46.96 8.67
CA MET A 213 9.77 -47.20 10.11
C MET A 213 8.55 -47.81 10.76
N LYS A 214 8.76 -48.57 11.84
CA LYS A 214 7.73 -49.15 12.71
C LYS A 214 7.52 -48.33 13.97
N LYS A 215 6.37 -48.42 14.60
CA LYS A 215 6.11 -47.87 15.93
C LYS A 215 7.18 -48.29 16.94
N GLY A 216 7.76 -47.31 17.66
CA GLY A 216 8.83 -47.52 18.63
C GLY A 216 10.24 -47.63 18.02
N GLU A 217 10.40 -47.63 16.71
CA GLU A 217 11.69 -47.70 16.03
C GLU A 217 12.42 -46.35 16.13
N GLU A 218 13.73 -46.39 16.40
CA GLU A 218 14.64 -45.25 16.36
C GLU A 218 15.58 -45.40 15.15
N LYS A 219 15.76 -44.29 14.42
CA LYS A 219 16.61 -44.28 13.22
C LYS A 219 17.28 -42.93 13.04
N ASP A 220 18.57 -42.98 12.65
CA ASP A 220 19.28 -41.81 12.21
C ASP A 220 18.99 -41.53 10.73
N ILE A 221 18.45 -40.35 10.43
CA ILE A 221 18.13 -39.90 9.09
C ILE A 221 19.09 -38.79 8.70
N THR A 222 19.89 -39.04 7.67
CA THR A 222 20.81 -38.05 7.14
C THR A 222 20.19 -37.30 5.98
N VAL A 223 20.17 -35.99 6.04
CA VAL A 223 19.58 -35.11 5.01
C VAL A 223 20.46 -33.89 4.78
N THR A 224 20.38 -33.29 3.61
CA THR A 224 21.11 -32.08 3.28
C THR A 224 20.15 -30.91 3.19
N PHE A 225 20.44 -29.84 3.92
CA PHE A 225 19.68 -28.60 3.82
C PHE A 225 19.76 -28.00 2.41
N PRO A 226 18.68 -27.46 1.86
CA PRO A 226 18.73 -26.73 0.60
C PRO A 226 19.76 -25.59 0.65
N LYS A 227 20.40 -25.28 -0.48
CA LYS A 227 21.35 -24.17 -0.57
C LYS A 227 20.73 -22.80 -0.28
N GLU A 228 19.43 -22.67 -0.54
CA GLU A 228 18.62 -21.46 -0.31
C GLU A 228 17.83 -21.52 1.01
N TYR A 229 18.33 -22.28 1.99
CA TYR A 229 17.66 -22.38 3.29
C TYR A 229 17.80 -21.08 4.09
N GLY A 230 16.71 -20.61 4.71
CA GLY A 230 16.65 -19.31 5.38
C GLY A 230 17.68 -19.10 6.50
N ALA A 231 18.12 -20.19 7.17
CA ALA A 231 19.19 -20.13 8.14
C ALA A 231 20.56 -20.35 7.43
N GLN A 232 21.30 -19.28 7.17
CA GLN A 232 22.58 -19.31 6.44
C GLN A 232 23.63 -20.24 7.07
N ASN A 233 23.60 -20.42 8.38
CA ASN A 233 24.48 -21.33 9.12
C ASN A 233 24.18 -22.82 8.85
N LEU A 234 23.02 -23.16 8.31
CA LEU A 234 22.58 -24.52 7.98
C LEU A 234 22.53 -24.78 6.47
N ALA A 235 22.40 -23.76 5.64
CA ALA A 235 22.25 -23.85 4.18
C ALA A 235 23.35 -24.72 3.55
N GLY A 236 22.95 -25.73 2.76
CA GLY A 236 23.85 -26.65 2.06
C GLY A 236 24.59 -27.66 2.95
N LYS A 237 24.38 -27.65 4.27
CA LYS A 237 25.05 -28.59 5.18
C LYS A 237 24.31 -29.89 5.34
N GLU A 238 25.05 -30.97 5.59
CA GLU A 238 24.49 -32.24 5.96
C GLU A 238 24.13 -32.25 7.44
N ALA A 239 22.92 -32.70 7.75
CA ALA A 239 22.42 -32.86 9.10
C ALA A 239 21.97 -34.28 9.36
N VAL A 240 22.26 -34.76 10.57
CA VAL A 240 21.79 -36.06 11.06
C VAL A 240 20.66 -35.82 12.07
N PHE A 241 19.51 -36.39 11.81
CA PHE A 241 18.38 -36.36 12.69
C PHE A 241 18.15 -37.73 13.33
N LYS A 242 18.23 -37.78 14.64
CA LYS A 242 17.82 -38.95 15.40
C LYS A 242 16.30 -38.89 15.57
N VAL A 243 15.60 -39.80 14.91
CA VAL A 243 14.14 -39.82 14.88
C VAL A 243 13.62 -41.07 15.55
N LYS A 244 12.64 -40.90 16.45
CA LYS A 244 11.88 -42.01 17.06
C LYS A 244 10.43 -41.89 16.63
N LEU A 245 9.87 -42.99 16.10
CA LEU A 245 8.47 -43.09 15.71
C LEU A 245 7.61 -43.55 16.88
N ASN A 246 6.85 -42.68 17.48
CA ASN A 246 6.03 -42.94 18.67
C ASN A 246 4.71 -43.62 18.29
N ALA A 247 4.03 -43.16 17.24
CA ALA A 247 2.75 -43.70 16.75
C ALA A 247 2.61 -43.45 15.25
N ILE A 248 1.80 -44.27 14.62
CA ILE A 248 1.37 -44.08 13.24
C ILE A 248 -0.14 -43.79 13.28
N LYS A 249 -0.53 -42.62 12.76
CA LYS A 249 -1.92 -42.20 12.65
C LYS A 249 -2.29 -42.13 11.16
N VAL A 250 -3.56 -42.39 10.86
CA VAL A 250 -4.11 -42.24 9.50
C VAL A 250 -5.25 -41.24 9.51
N LYS A 251 -5.37 -40.53 8.41
CA LYS A 251 -6.59 -39.76 8.15
C LYS A 251 -7.67 -40.73 7.62
N GLU A 252 -8.72 -40.91 8.39
CA GLU A 252 -9.93 -41.57 7.92
C GLU A 252 -10.83 -40.49 7.31
N LEU A 253 -10.90 -40.51 5.99
CA LEU A 253 -11.78 -39.60 5.24
C LEU A 253 -13.22 -40.10 5.36
N PRO A 254 -14.18 -39.19 5.73
CA PRO A 254 -15.60 -39.56 5.67
C PRO A 254 -16.00 -39.93 4.22
N ALA A 255 -16.99 -40.81 4.07
CA ALA A 255 -17.57 -41.06 2.77
C ALA A 255 -18.21 -39.80 2.21
N LEU A 256 -18.12 -39.58 0.90
CA LEU A 256 -18.82 -38.48 0.24
C LEU A 256 -20.26 -38.86 -0.02
N ASP A 257 -21.12 -38.68 0.98
CA ASP A 257 -22.55 -38.99 0.96
C ASP A 257 -23.36 -37.86 1.62
N ASP A 258 -24.67 -38.07 1.80
CA ASP A 258 -25.55 -37.08 2.38
C ASP A 258 -25.28 -36.82 3.87
N GLU A 259 -24.71 -37.81 4.59
CA GLU A 259 -24.31 -37.63 5.99
C GLU A 259 -23.11 -36.66 6.08
N PHE A 260 -22.13 -36.82 5.17
CA PHE A 260 -21.01 -35.91 5.06
C PHE A 260 -21.50 -34.48 4.79
N ALA A 261 -22.46 -34.30 3.85
CA ALA A 261 -22.99 -32.99 3.53
C ALA A 261 -23.62 -32.29 4.78
N LYS A 262 -24.37 -33.05 5.57
CA LYS A 262 -24.96 -32.53 6.84
C LYS A 262 -23.93 -32.20 7.89
N ASP A 263 -22.83 -32.94 7.95
CA ASP A 263 -21.77 -32.72 8.95
C ASP A 263 -20.93 -31.45 8.65
N VAL A 264 -20.74 -31.14 7.36
CA VAL A 264 -19.82 -30.04 6.94
C VAL A 264 -20.53 -28.80 6.39
N SER A 265 -21.85 -28.85 6.20
CA SER A 265 -22.62 -27.77 5.60
C SER A 265 -24.06 -27.70 6.17
N GLU A 266 -24.84 -26.74 5.69
CA GLU A 266 -26.26 -26.59 6.03
C GLU A 266 -27.20 -27.41 5.10
N PHE A 267 -26.63 -28.21 4.20
CA PHE A 267 -27.39 -28.98 3.19
C PHE A 267 -27.66 -30.43 3.62
N ASP A 268 -28.85 -30.90 3.28
CA ASP A 268 -29.28 -32.28 3.62
C ASP A 268 -28.75 -33.35 2.66
N THR A 269 -28.27 -32.96 1.46
CA THR A 269 -27.79 -33.90 0.44
C THR A 269 -26.46 -33.42 -0.15
N LEU A 270 -25.66 -34.41 -0.58
CA LEU A 270 -24.37 -34.14 -1.22
C LEU A 270 -24.53 -33.35 -2.53
N ASP A 271 -25.59 -33.64 -3.29
CA ASP A 271 -25.86 -32.93 -4.55
C ASP A 271 -26.18 -31.46 -4.31
N ALA A 272 -27.00 -31.14 -3.28
CA ALA A 272 -27.27 -29.73 -2.91
C ALA A 272 -25.99 -29.00 -2.44
N TYR A 273 -25.14 -29.67 -1.69
CA TYR A 273 -23.85 -29.12 -1.27
C TYR A 273 -22.90 -28.85 -2.46
N LYS A 274 -22.85 -29.79 -3.43
CA LYS A 274 -22.09 -29.60 -4.70
C LYS A 274 -22.61 -28.39 -5.50
N GLU A 275 -23.94 -28.25 -5.58
CA GLU A 275 -24.55 -27.10 -6.28
C GLU A 275 -24.18 -25.77 -5.60
N ASP A 276 -24.14 -25.72 -4.28
CA ASP A 276 -23.72 -24.54 -3.51
C ASP A 276 -22.23 -24.23 -3.72
N ILE A 277 -21.35 -25.22 -3.65
CA ILE A 277 -19.92 -25.06 -3.98
C ILE A 277 -19.78 -24.50 -5.40
N LYS A 278 -20.52 -25.07 -6.37
CA LYS A 278 -20.49 -24.61 -7.76
C LYS A 278 -20.96 -23.18 -7.91
N ALA A 279 -22.06 -22.80 -7.24
CA ALA A 279 -22.57 -21.43 -7.22
C ALA A 279 -21.56 -20.47 -6.59
N GLY A 280 -20.91 -20.85 -5.49
CA GLY A 280 -19.84 -20.08 -4.85
C GLY A 280 -18.63 -19.86 -5.77
N LEU A 281 -18.18 -20.90 -6.46
CA LEU A 281 -17.08 -20.81 -7.42
C LEU A 281 -17.43 -19.96 -8.64
N ILE A 282 -18.66 -20.08 -9.16
CA ILE A 282 -19.16 -19.22 -10.25
C ILE A 282 -19.13 -17.75 -9.82
N LYS A 283 -19.70 -17.44 -8.65
CA LYS A 283 -19.70 -16.07 -8.11
C LYS A 283 -18.30 -15.50 -7.98
N GLN A 284 -17.37 -16.26 -7.43
CA GLN A 284 -15.96 -15.83 -7.32
C GLN A 284 -15.30 -15.62 -8.69
N ALA A 285 -15.61 -16.50 -9.65
CA ALA A 285 -15.09 -16.37 -11.01
C ALA A 285 -15.68 -15.16 -11.73
N GLU A 286 -16.98 -14.87 -11.54
CA GLU A 286 -17.64 -13.67 -12.06
C GLU A 286 -17.05 -12.38 -11.47
N GLU A 287 -16.85 -12.34 -10.15
CA GLU A 287 -16.21 -11.19 -9.48
C GLU A 287 -14.77 -10.95 -9.99
N ARG A 288 -14.00 -12.02 -10.17
CA ARG A 288 -12.63 -11.91 -10.76
C ARG A 288 -12.68 -11.44 -12.21
N ALA A 289 -13.62 -11.98 -13.00
CA ALA A 289 -13.81 -11.58 -14.40
C ALA A 289 -14.18 -10.10 -14.49
N GLU A 290 -15.09 -9.61 -13.63
CA GLU A 290 -15.49 -8.22 -13.59
C GLU A 290 -14.30 -7.29 -13.28
N ILE A 291 -13.49 -7.63 -12.27
CA ILE A 291 -12.27 -6.87 -11.93
C ILE A 291 -11.28 -6.86 -13.11
N GLN A 292 -11.10 -7.98 -13.79
CA GLN A 292 -10.22 -8.06 -14.95
C GLN A 292 -10.74 -7.23 -16.14
N GLU A 293 -12.05 -7.26 -16.40
CA GLU A 293 -12.68 -6.42 -17.42
C GLU A 293 -12.55 -4.93 -17.09
N GLU A 294 -12.69 -4.55 -15.81
CA GLU A 294 -12.48 -3.18 -15.34
C GLU A 294 -11.03 -2.74 -15.57
N ASN A 295 -10.07 -3.55 -15.17
CA ASN A 295 -8.65 -3.26 -15.37
C ASN A 295 -8.31 -3.11 -16.86
N LYS A 296 -8.76 -4.03 -17.72
CA LYS A 296 -8.56 -3.94 -19.17
C LYS A 296 -9.19 -2.67 -19.77
N ARG A 297 -10.36 -2.27 -19.26
CA ARG A 297 -11.03 -1.04 -19.67
C ARG A 297 -10.23 0.19 -19.31
N VAL A 298 -9.77 0.28 -18.06
CA VAL A 298 -8.92 1.36 -17.59
C VAL A 298 -7.60 1.40 -18.37
N ASP A 299 -6.94 0.26 -18.55
CA ASP A 299 -5.69 0.17 -19.31
C ASP A 299 -5.86 0.67 -20.75
N ALA A 300 -6.91 0.22 -21.45
CA ALA A 300 -7.17 0.65 -22.81
C ALA A 300 -7.45 2.17 -22.94
N ILE A 301 -8.06 2.78 -21.91
CA ILE A 301 -8.29 4.23 -21.83
C ILE A 301 -6.97 4.97 -21.61
N VAL A 302 -6.18 4.51 -20.64
CA VAL A 302 -4.92 5.15 -20.22
C VAL A 302 -3.86 5.05 -21.33
N ASP A 303 -3.83 3.94 -22.09
CA ASP A 303 -2.90 3.76 -23.20
C ASP A 303 -3.20 4.72 -24.35
N ASN A 304 -4.46 5.12 -24.55
CA ASN A 304 -4.87 6.12 -25.53
C ASN A 304 -4.65 7.57 -25.07
N ALA A 305 -4.47 7.80 -23.78
CA ALA A 305 -4.27 9.14 -23.23
C ALA A 305 -2.79 9.55 -23.24
N THR A 306 -2.57 10.85 -23.48
CA THR A 306 -1.24 11.45 -23.41
C THR A 306 -1.16 12.41 -22.25
N VAL A 307 -0.21 12.18 -21.37
CA VAL A 307 0.13 13.04 -20.23
C VAL A 307 1.62 12.92 -19.94
N GLU A 308 2.27 14.05 -19.69
CA GLU A 308 3.65 14.10 -19.21
C GLU A 308 3.65 14.07 -17.69
N VAL A 309 3.89 12.90 -17.12
CA VAL A 309 3.84 12.70 -15.67
C VAL A 309 5.06 13.35 -15.02
N PRO A 310 4.89 14.35 -14.12
CA PRO A 310 5.99 14.98 -13.43
C PRO A 310 6.73 14.02 -12.49
N GLU A 311 8.04 14.15 -12.43
CA GLU A 311 8.91 13.31 -11.62
C GLU A 311 8.59 13.35 -10.12
N CYS A 312 8.22 14.52 -9.60
CA CYS A 312 7.82 14.67 -8.19
C CYS A 312 6.59 13.80 -7.85
N MET A 313 5.60 13.73 -8.76
CA MET A 313 4.43 12.88 -8.55
C MET A 313 4.78 11.39 -8.57
N VAL A 314 5.76 10.99 -9.39
CA VAL A 314 6.26 9.60 -9.42
C VAL A 314 6.98 9.29 -8.11
N ALA A 315 7.83 10.21 -7.63
CA ALA A 315 8.55 10.02 -6.37
C ALA A 315 7.60 9.92 -5.17
N ASP A 316 6.60 10.80 -5.09
CA ASP A 316 5.57 10.74 -4.05
C ASP A 316 4.81 9.40 -4.07
N GLN A 317 4.44 8.93 -5.27
CA GLN A 317 3.75 7.65 -5.43
C GLN A 317 4.64 6.44 -5.05
N VAL A 318 5.95 6.49 -5.32
CA VAL A 318 6.90 5.48 -4.86
C VAL A 318 6.95 5.44 -3.34
N ASP A 319 7.03 6.62 -2.69
CA ASP A 319 7.03 6.69 -1.23
C ASP A 319 5.72 6.15 -0.62
N GLU A 320 4.57 6.45 -1.22
CA GLU A 320 3.27 5.87 -0.81
C GLU A 320 3.27 4.34 -0.93
N MET A 321 3.75 3.78 -2.05
CA MET A 321 3.82 2.33 -2.26
C MET A 321 4.75 1.63 -1.25
N ILE A 322 5.88 2.28 -0.91
CA ILE A 322 6.79 1.76 0.12
C ILE A 322 6.12 1.79 1.50
N GLN A 323 5.41 2.86 1.83
CA GLN A 323 4.66 2.97 3.10
C GLN A 323 3.56 1.90 3.20
N GLU A 324 2.80 1.67 2.14
CA GLU A 324 1.79 0.61 2.11
C GLU A 324 2.39 -0.78 2.30
N PHE A 325 3.57 -1.01 1.71
CA PHE A 325 4.31 -2.26 1.89
C PHE A 325 4.80 -2.40 3.34
N GLU A 326 5.32 -1.33 3.94
CA GLU A 326 5.74 -1.30 5.34
C GLU A 326 4.57 -1.60 6.29
N TYR A 327 3.39 -1.02 6.05
CA TYR A 327 2.19 -1.35 6.82
C TYR A 327 1.81 -2.82 6.71
N ARG A 328 1.86 -3.42 5.51
CA ARG A 328 1.59 -4.86 5.34
C ARG A 328 2.58 -5.73 6.10
N LEU A 329 3.87 -5.40 6.07
CA LEU A 329 4.89 -6.11 6.85
C LEU A 329 4.64 -5.99 8.36
N MET A 330 4.25 -4.80 8.82
CA MET A 330 3.96 -4.56 10.23
C MET A 330 2.80 -5.43 10.75
N TYR A 331 1.74 -5.63 9.95
CA TYR A 331 0.66 -6.57 10.29
C TYR A 331 1.14 -8.02 10.37
N GLN A 332 2.20 -8.38 9.67
CA GLN A 332 2.87 -9.69 9.75
C GLN A 332 3.94 -9.78 10.83
N GLY A 333 4.11 -8.72 11.64
CA GLY A 333 5.09 -8.66 12.71
C GLY A 333 6.53 -8.41 12.25
N MET A 334 6.74 -7.98 11.00
CA MET A 334 8.05 -7.71 10.41
C MET A 334 8.23 -6.20 10.16
N LYS A 335 9.46 -5.71 10.32
CA LYS A 335 9.83 -4.33 9.96
C LYS A 335 10.41 -4.29 8.55
N LEU A 336 10.25 -3.15 7.87
CA LEU A 336 10.81 -2.95 6.54
C LEU A 336 12.34 -3.17 6.50
N ASP A 337 13.07 -2.66 7.49
CA ASP A 337 14.53 -2.81 7.57
C ASP A 337 14.95 -4.29 7.69
N ASP A 338 14.18 -5.11 8.40
CA ASP A 338 14.49 -6.53 8.54
C ASP A 338 14.18 -7.29 7.25
N TYR A 339 13.11 -6.92 6.56
CA TYR A 339 12.80 -7.44 5.23
C TYR A 339 13.88 -7.10 4.21
N LEU A 340 14.32 -5.83 4.14
CA LEU A 340 15.36 -5.39 3.21
C LEU A 340 16.69 -6.14 3.44
N LYS A 341 17.07 -6.35 4.71
CA LYS A 341 18.24 -7.16 5.05
C LYS A 341 18.07 -8.61 4.61
N TYR A 342 16.90 -9.20 4.85
CA TYR A 342 16.61 -10.58 4.43
C TYR A 342 16.63 -10.73 2.92
N ALA A 343 16.02 -9.80 2.20
CA ALA A 343 15.95 -9.79 0.74
C ALA A 343 17.29 -9.37 0.08
N GLY A 344 18.24 -8.82 0.84
CA GLY A 344 19.53 -8.37 0.31
C GLY A 344 19.44 -7.16 -0.62
N ILE A 345 18.39 -6.31 -0.45
CA ILE A 345 18.18 -5.10 -1.25
C ILE A 345 18.22 -3.85 -0.39
N THR A 346 18.48 -2.69 -1.01
CA THR A 346 18.38 -1.39 -0.34
C THR A 346 17.03 -0.74 -0.59
N ARG A 347 16.68 0.26 0.21
CA ARG A 347 15.46 1.05 0.01
C ARG A 347 15.46 1.77 -1.34
N GLU A 348 16.64 2.27 -1.77
CA GLU A 348 16.81 2.93 -3.08
C GLU A 348 16.52 1.95 -4.22
N LYS A 349 17.03 0.72 -4.13
CA LYS A 349 16.76 -0.31 -5.13
C LYS A 349 15.28 -0.66 -5.19
N MET A 350 14.63 -0.79 -4.04
CA MET A 350 13.18 -1.00 -3.94
C MET A 350 12.40 0.16 -4.56
N ALA A 351 12.83 1.41 -4.32
CA ALA A 351 12.23 2.59 -4.92
C ALA A 351 12.38 2.59 -6.44
N ASP A 352 13.56 2.23 -6.97
CA ASP A 352 13.80 2.09 -8.41
C ASP A 352 12.89 1.03 -9.04
N ASP A 353 12.72 -0.11 -8.37
CA ASP A 353 11.87 -1.21 -8.85
C ASP A 353 10.39 -0.82 -8.89
N TYR A 354 9.94 0.09 -8.00
CA TYR A 354 8.57 0.59 -7.99
C TYR A 354 8.30 1.72 -8.98
N ARG A 355 9.33 2.38 -9.52
CA ARG A 355 9.22 3.60 -10.30
C ARG A 355 8.32 3.48 -11.55
N GLU A 356 8.45 2.40 -12.29
CA GLU A 356 7.63 2.16 -13.49
C GLU A 356 6.15 2.00 -13.13
N THR A 357 5.87 1.19 -12.11
CA THR A 357 4.51 0.99 -11.60
C THR A 357 3.92 2.27 -11.03
N ALA A 358 4.71 3.04 -10.28
CA ALA A 358 4.32 4.33 -9.73
C ALA A 358 3.97 5.33 -10.84
N ALA A 359 4.80 5.44 -11.88
CA ALA A 359 4.52 6.31 -13.03
C ALA A 359 3.20 5.92 -13.72
N ARG A 360 2.94 4.62 -13.88
CA ARG A 360 1.68 4.13 -14.44
C ARG A 360 0.49 4.47 -13.53
N ASN A 361 0.61 4.26 -12.22
CA ASN A 361 -0.45 4.57 -11.25
C ASN A 361 -0.80 6.06 -11.26
N VAL A 362 0.22 6.94 -11.29
CA VAL A 362 0.00 8.39 -11.42
C VAL A 362 -0.71 8.72 -12.73
N LYS A 363 -0.27 8.12 -13.86
CA LYS A 363 -0.93 8.30 -15.15
C LYS A 363 -2.40 7.88 -15.10
N ILE A 364 -2.71 6.71 -14.54
CA ILE A 364 -4.07 6.22 -14.36
C ILE A 364 -4.90 7.24 -13.58
N ARG A 365 -4.42 7.67 -12.42
CA ARG A 365 -5.09 8.65 -11.55
C ARG A 365 -5.41 9.94 -12.31
N LEU A 366 -4.43 10.52 -12.98
CA LEU A 366 -4.61 11.78 -13.74
C LEU A 366 -5.63 11.64 -14.87
N VAL A 367 -5.60 10.54 -15.63
CA VAL A 367 -6.53 10.27 -16.72
C VAL A 367 -7.95 10.08 -16.19
N LEU A 368 -8.13 9.34 -15.10
CA LEU A 368 -9.44 9.12 -14.49
C LEU A 368 -10.01 10.41 -13.88
N GLU A 369 -9.18 11.23 -13.22
CA GLU A 369 -9.58 12.56 -12.74
C GLU A 369 -10.05 13.47 -13.89
N GLU A 370 -9.39 13.42 -15.04
CA GLU A 370 -9.80 14.23 -16.18
C GLU A 370 -11.11 13.72 -16.81
N ILE A 371 -11.35 12.41 -16.79
CA ILE A 371 -12.65 11.84 -17.21
C ILE A 371 -13.76 12.27 -16.26
N ILE A 372 -13.53 12.23 -14.94
CA ILE A 372 -14.49 12.70 -13.94
C ILE A 372 -14.92 14.13 -14.24
N LYS A 373 -13.99 15.02 -14.55
CA LYS A 373 -14.24 16.42 -14.91
C LYS A 373 -15.00 16.51 -16.24
N THR A 374 -14.53 15.81 -17.27
CA THR A 374 -15.11 15.88 -18.63
C THR A 374 -16.52 15.34 -18.70
N GLU A 375 -16.80 14.24 -17.98
CA GLU A 375 -18.14 13.63 -17.93
C GLU A 375 -19.02 14.19 -16.81
N ASN A 376 -18.49 15.14 -16.01
CA ASN A 376 -19.17 15.73 -14.84
C ASN A 376 -19.72 14.67 -13.87
N ILE A 377 -18.88 13.69 -13.53
CA ILE A 377 -19.26 12.60 -12.63
C ILE A 377 -19.24 13.11 -11.20
N LEU A 378 -20.31 12.88 -10.48
CA LEU A 378 -20.49 13.28 -9.09
C LEU A 378 -20.67 12.04 -8.20
N PRO A 379 -20.25 12.10 -6.93
CA PRO A 379 -20.55 11.03 -5.98
C PRO A 379 -22.06 10.96 -5.72
N ASP A 380 -22.56 9.76 -5.48
CA ASP A 380 -23.95 9.55 -5.03
C ASP A 380 -24.06 9.84 -3.53
N GLU A 381 -24.36 11.10 -3.20
CA GLU A 381 -24.50 11.53 -1.81
C GLU A 381 -25.68 10.84 -1.10
N GLU A 382 -26.72 10.42 -1.81
CA GLU A 382 -27.86 9.72 -1.22
C GLU A 382 -27.45 8.32 -0.77
N ALA A 383 -26.71 7.60 -1.61
CA ALA A 383 -26.15 6.29 -1.28
C ALA A 383 -25.18 6.37 -0.10
N VAL A 384 -24.30 7.38 -0.08
CA VAL A 384 -23.39 7.64 1.04
C VAL A 384 -24.15 7.92 2.33
N ASN A 385 -25.17 8.80 2.28
CA ASN A 385 -25.99 9.11 3.45
C ASN A 385 -26.75 7.88 3.97
N LYS A 386 -27.27 7.02 3.09
CA LYS A 386 -27.92 5.77 3.47
C LYS A 386 -26.97 4.81 4.17
N LYS A 387 -25.75 4.67 3.66
CA LYS A 387 -24.69 3.86 4.29
C LYS A 387 -24.34 4.38 5.70
N ILE A 388 -24.22 5.71 5.85
CA ILE A 388 -23.98 6.34 7.15
C ILE A 388 -25.17 6.12 8.11
N GLU A 389 -26.42 6.17 7.59
CA GLU A 389 -27.61 5.90 8.37
C GLU A 389 -27.68 4.45 8.88
N GLU A 390 -27.32 3.48 8.05
CA GLU A 390 -27.21 2.07 8.45
C GLU A 390 -26.17 1.87 9.56
N MET A 391 -25.02 2.54 9.43
CA MET A 391 -23.97 2.52 10.49
C MET A 391 -24.47 3.18 11.79
N ALA A 392 -25.20 4.29 11.69
CA ALA A 392 -25.78 4.96 12.86
C ALA A 392 -26.80 4.06 13.57
N LYS A 393 -27.67 3.36 12.80
CA LYS A 393 -28.63 2.38 13.34
C LYS A 393 -27.92 1.24 14.06
N GLY A 394 -26.81 0.74 13.54
CA GLY A 394 -25.98 -0.29 14.18
C GLY A 394 -25.41 0.15 15.55
N GLN A 395 -25.28 1.47 15.77
CA GLN A 395 -24.85 2.06 17.04
C GLN A 395 -25.99 2.66 17.89
N ASN A 396 -27.25 2.44 17.50
CA ASN A 396 -28.43 3.02 18.16
C ASN A 396 -28.38 4.57 18.27
N LYS A 397 -27.85 5.26 17.27
CA LYS A 397 -27.75 6.71 17.17
C LYS A 397 -28.59 7.24 16.02
N SER A 398 -29.04 8.49 16.13
CA SER A 398 -29.61 9.21 14.99
C SER A 398 -28.52 9.57 13.96
N LEU A 399 -28.92 9.74 12.70
CA LEU A 399 -28.00 10.13 11.61
C LEU A 399 -27.22 11.42 11.94
N GLU A 400 -27.91 12.43 12.51
CA GLU A 400 -27.29 13.70 12.85
C GLU A 400 -26.29 13.60 14.00
N GLU A 401 -26.60 12.80 15.04
CA GLU A 401 -25.70 12.55 16.16
C GLU A 401 -24.49 11.76 15.70
N TYR A 402 -24.69 10.78 14.82
CA TYR A 402 -23.60 9.97 14.30
C TYR A 402 -22.65 10.80 13.43
N LYS A 403 -23.20 11.62 12.49
CA LYS A 403 -22.39 12.53 11.65
C LYS A 403 -21.53 13.51 12.46
N LYS A 404 -22.02 14.01 13.61
CA LYS A 404 -21.24 14.90 14.48
C LYS A 404 -20.05 14.20 15.15
N THR A 405 -20.14 12.89 15.33
CA THR A 405 -19.08 12.06 15.96
C THR A 405 -18.15 11.42 14.95
N MET A 406 -18.48 11.47 13.65
CA MET A 406 -17.63 10.90 12.58
C MET A 406 -16.39 11.76 12.34
N ASP A 407 -15.27 11.09 12.09
CA ASP A 407 -14.08 11.74 11.56
C ASP A 407 -14.40 12.29 10.13
N PRO A 408 -14.22 13.59 9.87
CA PRO A 408 -14.42 14.17 8.53
C PRO A 408 -13.65 13.43 7.42
N ARG A 409 -12.50 12.87 7.75
CA ARG A 409 -11.69 12.06 6.81
C ARG A 409 -12.43 10.80 6.35
N TYR A 410 -13.22 10.20 7.25
CA TYR A 410 -14.00 9.02 6.91
C TYR A 410 -15.18 9.35 5.99
N VAL A 411 -15.82 10.52 6.19
CA VAL A 411 -16.86 11.01 5.26
C VAL A 411 -16.27 11.25 3.88
N SER A 412 -15.10 11.91 3.81
CA SER A 412 -14.38 12.12 2.55
C SER A 412 -14.01 10.80 1.88
N TYR A 413 -13.60 9.81 2.64
CA TYR A 413 -13.33 8.46 2.13
C TYR A 413 -14.58 7.83 1.48
N LEU A 414 -15.75 7.90 2.14
CA LEU A 414 -17.00 7.36 1.60
C LEU A 414 -17.45 8.09 0.31
N LEU A 415 -17.29 9.42 0.27
CA LEU A 415 -17.57 10.21 -0.92
C LEU A 415 -16.65 9.85 -2.09
N ASN A 416 -15.34 9.70 -1.82
CA ASN A 416 -14.37 9.28 -2.82
C ASN A 416 -14.65 7.85 -3.33
N GLN A 417 -15.03 6.93 -2.44
CA GLN A 417 -15.44 5.59 -2.83
C GLN A 417 -16.67 5.65 -3.76
N SER A 418 -17.70 6.42 -3.37
CA SER A 418 -18.90 6.59 -4.19
C SER A 418 -18.58 7.23 -5.56
N LEU A 419 -17.66 8.20 -5.60
CA LEU A 419 -17.20 8.80 -6.86
C LEU A 419 -16.48 7.78 -7.74
N THR A 420 -15.65 6.92 -7.16
CA THR A 420 -14.97 5.83 -7.88
C THR A 420 -15.98 4.83 -8.44
N ASP A 421 -16.97 4.43 -7.64
CA ASP A 421 -18.04 3.52 -8.08
C ASP A 421 -18.84 4.13 -9.25
N ALA A 422 -19.20 5.41 -9.16
CA ALA A 422 -19.89 6.15 -10.22
C ALA A 422 -19.04 6.25 -11.49
N LEU A 423 -17.73 6.49 -11.35
CA LEU A 423 -16.80 6.51 -12.47
C LEU A 423 -16.73 5.14 -13.15
N MET A 424 -16.54 4.05 -12.40
CA MET A 424 -16.44 2.70 -12.97
C MET A 424 -17.72 2.29 -13.67
N ALA A 425 -18.88 2.60 -13.09
CA ALA A 425 -20.18 2.40 -13.72
C ALA A 425 -20.29 3.18 -15.05
N LYS A 426 -19.85 4.44 -15.07
CA LYS A 426 -19.84 5.27 -16.29
C LYS A 426 -18.89 4.72 -17.34
N LEU A 427 -17.69 4.29 -16.97
CA LEU A 427 -16.73 3.68 -17.90
C LEU A 427 -17.26 2.37 -18.48
N LYS A 428 -18.00 1.58 -17.69
CA LYS A 428 -18.67 0.35 -18.15
C LYS A 428 -19.78 0.65 -19.16
N GLU A 429 -20.57 1.70 -18.90
CA GLU A 429 -21.60 2.18 -19.85
C GLU A 429 -20.99 2.62 -21.19
N LEU A 430 -19.90 3.42 -21.12
CA LEU A 430 -19.23 3.96 -22.31
C LEU A 430 -18.48 2.91 -23.12
N ASN A 431 -18.03 1.82 -22.47
CA ASN A 431 -17.20 0.76 -23.04
C ASN A 431 -17.67 -0.63 -22.57
N PRO A 432 -18.84 -1.10 -23.00
CA PRO A 432 -19.34 -2.42 -22.60
C PRO A 432 -18.44 -3.53 -23.13
N ALA A 433 -18.20 -4.54 -22.30
CA ALA A 433 -17.49 -5.76 -22.72
C ALA A 433 -18.35 -6.56 -23.73
N LYS A 434 -17.71 -7.10 -24.75
CA LYS A 434 -18.37 -7.85 -25.85
C LYS A 434 -17.64 -9.17 -26.13
#